data_dea1fed5bfe3b7e70420ba9b6811b48e
#
_entry.id   dea1fed5bfe3b7e70420ba9b6811b48e
#
_cell.length_a   1.000
_cell.length_b   1.000
_cell.length_c   1.000
_cell.angle_alpha   90.00
_cell.angle_beta   90.00
_cell.angle_gamma   90.00
#
_symmetry.space_group_name_H-M   'P 1'
#
loop_
_entity.id
_entity.type
_entity.pdbx_description
1 polymer ?
#
loop_
_entity_poly.entity_id
_entity_poly.type
_entity_poly.pdbx_seq_one_letter_code
_entity_poly.pdbx_strand_id
1 'polypeptide(L)'
;PERLDAFCYVSASHNPPGHNGVKFGLSDGGVLPGSDAKALIATLRDGACAADDIAAMAALTAAAEPRAVAALYAGCAAAKRRAISDYTLFAREVAGASPELAEQERELDALEAAISARGAGVVAEMNGSARSLSIDGDYLSSLGVATLRLNDEPRRFAHRIVPEGESLEPCRLALAEARRADPRFSLGYVPDCDGDRGNIVYWDEAEGEARALEAQDTFALAALA
;
A
#
# COMPACT_ATOMS: atom_id res chain seq x y z
N PRO A 1 -18.27 -9.54 -7.21
CA PRO A 1 -16.84 -9.80 -7.21
C PRO A 1 -16.58 -11.21 -7.75
N GLU A 2 -15.56 -11.34 -8.64
CA GLU A 2 -15.13 -12.66 -9.10
C GLU A 2 -14.61 -13.44 -7.87
N ARG A 3 -15.13 -14.63 -7.65
CA ARG A 3 -14.68 -15.50 -6.59
C ARG A 3 -13.41 -16.20 -7.07
N LEU A 4 -12.26 -15.82 -6.51
CA LEU A 4 -10.99 -16.49 -6.76
C LEU A 4 -10.75 -17.54 -5.68
N ASP A 5 -10.23 -18.70 -6.06
CA ASP A 5 -9.90 -19.78 -5.10
C ASP A 5 -8.60 -19.49 -4.37
N ALA A 6 -7.69 -18.78 -5.00
CA ALA A 6 -6.38 -18.44 -4.46
C ALA A 6 -5.80 -17.20 -5.16
N PHE A 7 -4.78 -16.60 -4.55
CA PHE A 7 -4.01 -15.52 -5.15
C PHE A 7 -2.51 -15.71 -4.93
N CYS A 8 -1.74 -15.08 -5.80
CA CYS A 8 -0.29 -14.99 -5.70
C CYS A 8 0.08 -13.51 -5.59
N TYR A 9 0.84 -13.16 -4.56
CA TYR A 9 1.29 -11.81 -4.29
C TYR A 9 2.82 -11.74 -4.36
N VAL A 10 3.32 -10.92 -5.28
CA VAL A 10 4.77 -10.73 -5.48
C VAL A 10 5.21 -9.48 -4.75
N SER A 11 5.98 -9.65 -3.68
CA SER A 11 6.48 -8.55 -2.87
C SER A 11 7.75 -8.95 -2.11
N ALA A 12 8.71 -8.04 -2.06
CA ALA A 12 9.86 -8.13 -1.16
C ALA A 12 9.65 -7.35 0.14
N SER A 13 8.44 -6.76 0.33
CA SER A 13 8.12 -5.93 1.48
C SER A 13 9.18 -4.82 1.68
N HIS A 14 9.77 -4.71 2.86
CA HIS A 14 10.79 -3.73 3.24
C HIS A 14 12.23 -4.14 2.94
N ASN A 15 12.45 -5.25 2.25
CA ASN A 15 13.81 -5.66 1.89
C ASN A 15 14.42 -4.71 0.86
N PRO A 16 15.76 -4.58 0.84
CA PRO A 16 16.45 -3.74 -0.12
C PRO A 16 16.12 -4.10 -1.57
N PRO A 17 16.26 -3.15 -2.51
CA PRO A 17 16.12 -3.42 -3.94
C PRO A 17 16.99 -4.61 -4.38
N GLY A 18 16.44 -5.46 -5.26
CA GLY A 18 17.08 -6.69 -5.70
C GLY A 18 16.59 -7.95 -4.97
N HIS A 19 15.92 -7.80 -3.84
CA HIS A 19 15.20 -8.90 -3.21
C HIS A 19 13.81 -9.04 -3.84
N ASN A 20 13.29 -10.24 -3.81
CA ASN A 20 11.91 -10.51 -4.19
C ASN A 20 11.34 -11.68 -3.40
N GLY A 21 10.02 -11.80 -3.34
CA GLY A 21 9.31 -12.85 -2.66
C GLY A 21 7.97 -13.11 -3.32
N VAL A 22 7.43 -14.29 -3.04
CA VAL A 22 6.09 -14.69 -3.49
C VAL A 22 5.34 -15.18 -2.27
N LYS A 23 4.20 -14.59 -2.01
CA LYS A 23 3.24 -15.00 -0.99
C LYS A 23 2.02 -15.59 -1.69
N PHE A 24 1.43 -16.62 -1.12
CA PHE A 24 0.20 -17.23 -1.61
C PHE A 24 -0.90 -17.05 -0.58
N GLY A 25 -2.11 -16.86 -1.04
CA GLY A 25 -3.28 -16.77 -0.20
C GLY A 25 -4.47 -17.50 -0.81
N LEU A 26 -5.52 -17.66 -0.04
CA LEU A 26 -6.72 -18.41 -0.39
C LEU A 26 -7.94 -17.51 -0.59
N SER A 27 -9.07 -18.09 -0.90
CA SER A 27 -10.32 -17.41 -1.21
C SER A 27 -10.91 -16.56 -0.08
N ASP A 28 -10.43 -16.75 1.15
CA ASP A 28 -10.77 -15.95 2.33
C ASP A 28 -10.03 -14.60 2.40
N GLY A 29 -9.08 -14.36 1.47
CA GLY A 29 -8.22 -13.19 1.45
C GLY A 29 -6.99 -13.27 2.35
N GLY A 30 -6.85 -14.34 3.13
CA GLY A 30 -5.72 -14.57 4.03
C GLY A 30 -4.49 -15.12 3.30
N VAL A 31 -3.30 -14.69 3.71
CA VAL A 31 -2.03 -15.28 3.29
C VAL A 31 -1.86 -16.62 3.99
N LEU A 32 -1.30 -17.62 3.30
CA LEU A 32 -1.05 -18.96 3.87
C LEU A 32 -0.32 -18.87 5.22
N PRO A 33 -0.78 -19.63 6.23
CA PRO A 33 -0.08 -19.77 7.49
C PRO A 33 1.36 -20.25 7.30
N GLY A 34 2.24 -19.92 8.23
CA GLY A 34 3.67 -20.22 8.11
C GLY A 34 3.98 -21.72 7.98
N SER A 35 3.13 -22.62 8.56
CA SER A 35 3.23 -24.09 8.38
C SER A 35 3.00 -24.50 6.93
N ASP A 36 1.93 -23.99 6.32
CA ASP A 36 1.52 -24.34 4.95
C ASP A 36 2.46 -23.72 3.92
N ALA A 37 2.92 -22.48 4.17
CA ALA A 37 3.95 -21.84 3.37
C ALA A 37 5.27 -22.65 3.39
N LYS A 38 5.67 -23.19 4.54
CA LYS A 38 6.87 -24.07 4.64
C LYS A 38 6.70 -25.34 3.84
N ALA A 39 5.53 -25.98 3.88
CA ALA A 39 5.24 -27.17 3.10
C ALA A 39 5.32 -26.89 1.58
N LEU A 40 4.71 -25.77 1.15
CA LEU A 40 4.76 -25.34 -0.25
C LEU A 40 6.20 -25.04 -0.71
N ILE A 41 7.00 -24.37 0.13
CA ILE A 41 8.42 -24.08 -0.15
C ILE A 41 9.24 -25.37 -0.27
N ALA A 42 9.00 -26.37 0.59
CA ALA A 42 9.66 -27.67 0.53
C ALA A 42 9.33 -28.36 -0.81
N THR A 43 8.06 -28.44 -1.17
CA THR A 43 7.62 -29.00 -2.46
C THR A 43 8.26 -28.31 -3.65
N LEU A 44 8.33 -26.97 -3.63
CA LEU A 44 8.99 -26.20 -4.69
C LEU A 44 10.50 -26.52 -4.78
N ARG A 45 11.19 -26.61 -3.64
CA ARG A 45 12.62 -26.92 -3.61
C ARG A 45 12.92 -28.31 -4.12
N ASP A 46 12.13 -29.30 -3.74
CA ASP A 46 12.26 -30.68 -4.16
C ASP A 46 12.00 -30.79 -5.69
N GLY A 47 10.93 -30.17 -6.20
CA GLY A 47 10.61 -30.13 -7.61
C GLY A 47 11.62 -29.35 -8.44
N ALA A 48 12.08 -28.18 -7.95
CA ALA A 48 13.07 -27.37 -8.66
C ALA A 48 14.44 -28.06 -8.83
N CYS A 49 14.71 -29.11 -8.06
CA CYS A 49 15.93 -29.93 -8.17
C CYS A 49 15.72 -31.24 -8.97
N ALA A 50 14.48 -31.63 -9.23
CA ALA A 50 14.15 -32.83 -9.98
C ALA A 50 14.21 -32.60 -11.50
N ALA A 51 14.97 -33.40 -12.22
CA ALA A 51 15.14 -33.22 -13.67
C ALA A 51 13.82 -33.33 -14.45
N ASP A 52 12.93 -34.22 -14.02
CA ASP A 52 11.62 -34.45 -14.65
C ASP A 52 10.69 -33.25 -14.44
N ASP A 53 10.70 -32.61 -13.27
CA ASP A 53 9.89 -31.42 -12.99
C ASP A 53 10.40 -30.20 -13.77
N ILE A 54 11.73 -30.03 -13.87
CA ILE A 54 12.34 -29.00 -14.69
C ILE A 54 11.95 -29.18 -16.18
N ALA A 55 12.00 -30.42 -16.67
CA ALA A 55 11.60 -30.74 -18.04
C ALA A 55 10.10 -30.46 -18.27
N ALA A 56 9.24 -30.80 -17.31
CA ALA A 56 7.82 -30.52 -17.36
C ALA A 56 7.53 -29.01 -17.38
N MET A 57 8.19 -28.23 -16.54
CA MET A 57 8.07 -26.77 -16.53
C MET A 57 8.53 -26.14 -17.86
N ALA A 58 9.65 -26.62 -18.42
CA ALA A 58 10.14 -26.18 -19.72
C ALA A 58 9.14 -26.51 -20.84
N ALA A 59 8.55 -27.70 -20.82
CA ALA A 59 7.51 -28.10 -21.77
C ALA A 59 6.25 -27.24 -21.67
N LEU A 60 5.77 -26.94 -20.45
CA LEU A 60 4.64 -26.02 -20.23
C LEU A 60 4.93 -24.62 -20.78
N THR A 61 6.13 -24.11 -20.54
CA THR A 61 6.55 -22.79 -21.03
C THR A 61 6.61 -22.77 -22.55
N ALA A 62 7.15 -23.83 -23.18
CA ALA A 62 7.24 -23.96 -24.63
C ALA A 62 5.87 -24.15 -25.30
N ALA A 63 4.91 -24.78 -24.59
CA ALA A 63 3.54 -24.99 -25.06
C ALA A 63 2.64 -23.76 -24.88
N ALA A 64 3.11 -22.72 -24.18
CA ALA A 64 2.31 -21.50 -23.97
C ALA A 64 1.99 -20.82 -25.32
N GLU A 65 0.71 -20.68 -25.60
CA GLU A 65 0.23 -20.11 -26.86
C GLU A 65 0.49 -18.59 -26.86
N PRO A 66 1.30 -18.04 -27.81
CA PRO A 66 1.71 -16.63 -27.78
C PRO A 66 0.55 -15.64 -27.80
N ARG A 67 -0.57 -15.97 -28.46
CA ARG A 67 -1.76 -15.11 -28.49
C ARG A 67 -2.48 -15.08 -27.14
N ALA A 68 -2.53 -16.21 -26.43
CA ALA A 68 -3.10 -16.27 -25.09
C ALA A 68 -2.26 -15.45 -24.12
N VAL A 69 -0.94 -15.55 -24.19
CA VAL A 69 -0.02 -14.72 -23.39
C VAL A 69 -0.21 -13.23 -23.69
N ALA A 70 -0.26 -12.86 -24.97
CA ALA A 70 -0.49 -11.47 -25.38
C ALA A 70 -1.86 -10.93 -24.89
N ALA A 71 -2.91 -11.76 -24.90
CA ALA A 71 -4.23 -11.40 -24.42
C ALA A 71 -4.22 -11.15 -22.89
N LEU A 72 -3.49 -11.95 -22.11
CA LEU A 72 -3.30 -11.72 -20.68
C LEU A 72 -2.64 -10.36 -20.42
N TYR A 73 -1.54 -10.06 -21.09
CA TYR A 73 -0.87 -8.77 -20.96
C TYR A 73 -1.77 -7.59 -21.38
N ALA A 74 -2.53 -7.74 -22.46
CA ALA A 74 -3.49 -6.72 -22.88
C ALA A 74 -4.60 -6.49 -21.82
N GLY A 75 -4.97 -7.51 -21.07
CA GLY A 75 -5.94 -7.45 -19.96
C GLY A 75 -5.44 -6.76 -18.70
N CYS A 76 -4.12 -6.65 -18.48
CA CYS A 76 -3.55 -6.15 -17.22
C CYS A 76 -4.04 -4.75 -16.82
N ALA A 77 -4.16 -3.82 -17.77
CA ALA A 77 -4.64 -2.47 -17.47
C ALA A 77 -6.10 -2.44 -16.98
N ALA A 78 -6.95 -3.29 -17.54
CA ALA A 78 -8.33 -3.41 -17.10
C ALA A 78 -8.42 -4.08 -15.72
N ALA A 79 -7.62 -5.13 -15.48
CA ALA A 79 -7.52 -5.77 -14.18
C ALA A 79 -7.04 -4.80 -13.09
N LYS A 80 -6.01 -3.99 -13.39
CA LYS A 80 -5.53 -2.94 -12.48
C LYS A 80 -6.63 -1.94 -12.13
N ARG A 81 -7.39 -1.44 -13.13
CA ARG A 81 -8.50 -0.51 -12.85
C ARG A 81 -9.56 -1.12 -11.93
N ARG A 82 -9.92 -2.40 -12.15
CA ARG A 82 -10.84 -3.10 -11.24
C ARG A 82 -10.28 -3.17 -9.82
N ALA A 83 -9.03 -3.61 -9.66
CA ALA A 83 -8.39 -3.70 -8.35
C ALA A 83 -8.33 -2.35 -7.63
N ILE A 84 -8.04 -1.25 -8.33
CA ILE A 84 -8.08 0.11 -7.78
C ILE A 84 -9.50 0.48 -7.33
N SER A 85 -10.52 0.17 -8.15
CA SER A 85 -11.92 0.43 -7.80
C SER A 85 -12.35 -0.36 -6.56
N ASP A 86 -12.05 -1.66 -6.51
CA ASP A 86 -12.38 -2.52 -5.37
C ASP A 86 -11.66 -2.08 -4.10
N TYR A 87 -10.38 -1.69 -4.22
CA TYR A 87 -9.63 -1.17 -3.09
C TYR A 87 -10.15 0.19 -2.60
N THR A 88 -10.63 1.04 -3.51
CA THR A 88 -11.28 2.31 -3.12
C THR A 88 -12.56 2.05 -2.31
N LEU A 89 -13.38 1.08 -2.73
CA LEU A 89 -14.59 0.69 -1.99
C LEU A 89 -14.23 0.15 -0.60
N PHE A 90 -13.23 -0.71 -0.51
CA PHE A 90 -12.71 -1.21 0.77
C PHE A 90 -12.21 -0.08 1.68
N ALA A 91 -11.44 0.87 1.13
CA ALA A 91 -10.95 2.02 1.90
C ALA A 91 -12.10 2.89 2.44
N ARG A 92 -13.19 3.04 1.66
CA ARG A 92 -14.40 3.75 2.11
C ARG A 92 -15.13 2.99 3.21
N GLU A 93 -15.22 1.67 3.12
CA GLU A 93 -15.80 0.81 4.16
C GLU A 93 -15.04 0.95 5.47
N VAL A 94 -13.69 0.89 5.41
CA VAL A 94 -12.84 1.07 6.58
C VAL A 94 -12.97 2.47 7.18
N ALA A 95 -12.93 3.51 6.35
CA ALA A 95 -13.03 4.90 6.81
C ALA A 95 -14.43 5.26 7.34
N GLY A 96 -15.48 4.65 6.78
CA GLY A 96 -16.85 4.81 7.25
C GLY A 96 -17.21 3.89 8.42
N ALA A 97 -16.29 3.01 8.85
CA ALA A 97 -16.45 2.05 9.95
C ALA A 97 -17.74 1.19 9.86
N SER A 98 -18.26 0.96 8.66
CA SER A 98 -19.51 0.22 8.43
C SER A 98 -19.50 -0.49 7.06
N PRO A 99 -20.05 -1.70 6.95
CA PRO A 99 -20.30 -2.36 5.68
C PRO A 99 -21.50 -1.75 4.91
N GLU A 100 -22.33 -0.96 5.57
CA GLU A 100 -23.55 -0.38 4.99
C GLU A 100 -23.25 0.91 4.23
N LEU A 101 -23.52 0.94 2.91
CA LEU A 101 -23.19 2.07 2.04
C LEU A 101 -23.76 3.41 2.52
N ALA A 102 -25.00 3.42 3.02
CA ALA A 102 -25.63 4.66 3.51
C ALA A 102 -24.95 5.21 4.78
N GLU A 103 -24.38 4.33 5.59
CA GLU A 103 -23.59 4.74 6.76
C GLU A 103 -22.23 5.24 6.35
N GLN A 104 -21.55 4.55 5.43
CA GLN A 104 -20.29 5.03 4.85
C GLN A 104 -20.44 6.43 4.24
N GLU A 105 -21.46 6.65 3.43
CA GLU A 105 -21.74 7.94 2.80
C GLU A 105 -21.91 9.03 3.86
N ARG A 106 -22.74 8.78 4.88
CA ARG A 106 -22.97 9.76 5.96
C ARG A 106 -21.68 10.13 6.72
N GLU A 107 -20.87 9.14 7.08
CA GLU A 107 -19.62 9.38 7.81
C GLU A 107 -18.57 10.09 6.92
N LEU A 108 -18.47 9.71 5.65
CA LEU A 108 -17.56 10.37 4.71
C LEU A 108 -18.00 11.81 4.38
N ASP A 109 -19.29 12.05 4.23
CA ASP A 109 -19.85 13.41 4.03
C ASP A 109 -19.56 14.29 5.26
N ALA A 110 -19.71 13.74 6.46
CA ALA A 110 -19.39 14.46 7.70
C ALA A 110 -17.88 14.78 7.80
N LEU A 111 -17.03 13.83 7.38
CA LEU A 111 -15.58 14.04 7.32
C LEU A 111 -15.21 15.11 6.28
N GLU A 112 -15.76 15.05 5.09
CA GLU A 112 -15.56 16.05 4.03
C GLU A 112 -16.01 17.44 4.49
N ALA A 113 -17.16 17.54 5.12
CA ALA A 113 -17.66 18.80 5.67
C ALA A 113 -16.73 19.36 6.78
N ALA A 114 -16.21 18.51 7.63
CA ALA A 114 -15.24 18.91 8.67
C ALA A 114 -13.91 19.39 8.07
N ILE A 115 -13.41 18.68 7.04
CA ILE A 115 -12.20 19.05 6.28
C ILE A 115 -12.43 20.39 5.56
N SER A 116 -13.57 20.57 4.91
CA SER A 116 -13.92 21.81 4.23
C SER A 116 -13.97 23.00 5.18
N ALA A 117 -14.51 22.80 6.39
CA ALA A 117 -14.65 23.87 7.39
C ALA A 117 -13.32 24.27 8.05
N ARG A 118 -12.41 23.32 8.29
CA ARG A 118 -11.17 23.54 9.05
C ARG A 118 -9.93 23.55 8.20
N GLY A 119 -10.00 22.96 7.01
CA GLY A 119 -8.86 22.60 6.21
C GLY A 119 -8.12 21.37 6.75
N ALA A 120 -7.55 20.58 5.86
CA ALA A 120 -6.60 19.52 6.21
C ALA A 120 -5.51 19.44 5.13
N GLY A 121 -4.28 19.19 5.54
CA GLY A 121 -3.15 19.01 4.64
C GLY A 121 -2.25 17.87 5.13
N VAL A 122 -1.82 17.05 4.19
CA VAL A 122 -1.01 15.85 4.44
C VAL A 122 0.20 15.83 3.54
N VAL A 123 1.35 15.49 4.10
CA VAL A 123 2.57 15.16 3.35
C VAL A 123 2.63 13.65 3.15
N ALA A 124 2.60 13.20 1.91
CA ALA A 124 2.70 11.80 1.53
C ALA A 124 4.11 11.51 1.00
N GLU A 125 4.97 10.97 1.83
CA GLU A 125 6.31 10.55 1.43
C GLU A 125 6.25 9.11 0.88
N MET A 126 6.25 8.99 -0.44
CA MET A 126 5.97 7.70 -1.11
C MET A 126 7.21 6.85 -1.31
N ASN A 127 8.41 7.42 -1.23
CA ASN A 127 9.71 6.75 -1.43
C ASN A 127 9.74 5.80 -2.66
N GLY A 128 9.08 6.19 -3.75
CA GLY A 128 9.02 5.38 -4.98
C GLY A 128 8.31 4.03 -4.82
N SER A 129 7.53 3.85 -3.76
CA SER A 129 6.81 2.63 -3.42
C SER A 129 5.67 2.31 -4.40
N ALA A 130 5.09 1.11 -4.28
CA ALA A 130 3.90 0.73 -5.03
C ALA A 130 2.69 1.64 -4.72
N ARG A 131 2.65 2.26 -3.54
CA ARG A 131 1.62 3.22 -3.14
C ARG A 131 1.57 4.46 -4.04
N SER A 132 2.68 4.82 -4.69
CA SER A 132 2.72 5.89 -5.71
C SER A 132 1.72 5.69 -6.85
N LEU A 133 1.34 4.43 -7.13
CA LEU A 133 0.39 4.02 -8.17
C LEU A 133 -0.98 3.59 -7.62
N SER A 134 -1.22 3.79 -6.34
CA SER A 134 -2.46 3.41 -5.65
C SER A 134 -3.44 4.60 -5.55
N ILE A 135 -4.41 4.48 -4.64
CA ILE A 135 -5.52 5.43 -4.50
C ILE A 135 -5.19 6.66 -3.66
N ASP A 136 -4.04 6.71 -2.99
CA ASP A 136 -3.74 7.68 -1.91
C ASP A 136 -4.06 9.13 -2.30
N GLY A 137 -3.51 9.60 -3.41
CA GLY A 137 -3.72 10.98 -3.85
C GLY A 137 -5.17 11.28 -4.22
N ASP A 138 -5.79 10.40 -5.01
CA ASP A 138 -7.16 10.59 -5.48
C ASP A 138 -8.16 10.48 -4.32
N TYR A 139 -7.94 9.54 -3.40
CA TYR A 139 -8.80 9.33 -2.24
C TYR A 139 -8.73 10.53 -1.27
N LEU A 140 -7.54 10.99 -0.90
CA LEU A 140 -7.38 12.16 -0.05
C LEU A 140 -7.94 13.43 -0.71
N SER A 141 -7.71 13.61 -2.00
CA SER A 141 -8.26 14.72 -2.76
C SER A 141 -9.78 14.70 -2.83
N SER A 142 -10.39 13.51 -2.92
CA SER A 142 -11.87 13.37 -2.93
C SER A 142 -12.50 13.81 -1.61
N LEU A 143 -11.76 13.76 -0.51
CA LEU A 143 -12.17 14.26 0.80
C LEU A 143 -11.81 15.74 1.03
N GLY A 144 -11.24 16.43 0.05
CA GLY A 144 -10.84 17.82 0.16
C GLY A 144 -9.52 18.05 0.90
N VAL A 145 -8.72 16.99 1.13
CA VAL A 145 -7.41 17.10 1.80
C VAL A 145 -6.36 17.64 0.82
N ALA A 146 -5.68 18.71 1.20
CA ALA A 146 -4.50 19.19 0.46
C ALA A 146 -3.35 18.19 0.63
N THR A 147 -2.82 17.67 -0.47
CA THR A 147 -1.79 16.63 -0.43
C THR A 147 -0.50 17.11 -1.09
N LEU A 148 0.61 17.08 -0.34
CA LEU A 148 1.96 17.26 -0.87
C LEU A 148 2.60 15.87 -1.00
N ARG A 149 2.87 15.44 -2.23
CA ARG A 149 3.51 14.15 -2.51
C ARG A 149 5.00 14.34 -2.72
N LEU A 150 5.80 13.50 -2.05
CA LEU A 150 7.25 13.47 -2.17
C LEU A 150 7.69 12.12 -2.70
N ASN A 151 8.78 12.12 -3.48
CA ASN A 151 9.43 10.90 -3.98
C ASN A 151 8.44 9.89 -4.57
N ASP A 152 7.44 10.37 -5.30
CA ASP A 152 6.31 9.55 -5.77
C ASP A 152 6.52 8.95 -7.16
N GLU A 153 7.72 9.07 -7.73
CA GLU A 153 8.09 8.36 -8.96
C GLU A 153 8.35 6.88 -8.66
N PRO A 154 7.51 5.95 -9.17
CA PRO A 154 7.61 4.54 -8.85
C PRO A 154 8.99 3.96 -9.15
N ARG A 155 9.53 3.12 -8.26
CA ARG A 155 10.85 2.47 -8.35
C ARG A 155 12.06 3.39 -8.14
N ARG A 156 11.86 4.66 -7.83
CA ARG A 156 12.93 5.60 -7.46
C ARG A 156 12.96 5.77 -5.94
N PHE A 157 13.71 4.90 -5.26
CA PHE A 157 13.88 4.98 -3.82
C PHE A 157 14.82 6.14 -3.46
N ALA A 158 14.34 7.04 -2.62
CA ALA A 158 15.10 8.19 -2.13
C ALA A 158 15.84 7.88 -0.82
N HIS A 159 15.32 6.95 -0.02
CA HIS A 159 15.88 6.52 1.27
C HIS A 159 15.59 5.04 1.55
N ARG A 160 15.96 4.54 2.72
CA ARG A 160 15.65 3.16 3.15
C ARG A 160 14.13 2.93 3.10
N ILE A 161 13.76 1.69 2.71
CA ILE A 161 12.34 1.32 2.51
C ILE A 161 11.61 1.14 3.85
N VAL A 162 12.33 0.82 4.93
CA VAL A 162 11.72 0.66 6.27
C VAL A 162 11.24 2.02 6.76
N PRO A 163 9.94 2.20 7.07
CA PRO A 163 9.38 3.50 7.46
C PRO A 163 9.62 3.80 8.95
N GLU A 164 10.88 3.83 9.37
CA GLU A 164 11.31 4.05 10.75
C GLU A 164 12.58 4.90 10.81
N GLY A 165 12.76 5.60 11.92
CA GLY A 165 13.96 6.39 12.22
C GLY A 165 14.27 7.42 11.13
N GLU A 166 15.48 7.38 10.59
CA GLU A 166 15.96 8.34 9.56
C GLU A 166 15.12 8.35 8.28
N SER A 167 14.39 7.26 7.98
CA SER A 167 13.52 7.20 6.81
C SER A 167 12.30 8.14 6.91
N LEU A 168 11.97 8.62 8.10
CA LEU A 168 10.89 9.57 8.35
C LEU A 168 11.33 11.03 8.20
N GLU A 169 12.65 11.28 8.18
CA GLU A 169 13.21 12.63 8.16
C GLU A 169 12.81 13.46 6.93
N PRO A 170 12.78 12.93 5.69
CA PRO A 170 12.28 13.68 4.54
C PRO A 170 10.85 14.15 4.72
N CYS A 171 9.96 13.29 5.23
CA CYS A 171 8.58 13.65 5.53
C CYS A 171 8.48 14.72 6.61
N ARG A 172 9.27 14.59 7.69
CA ARG A 172 9.31 15.53 8.81
C ARG A 172 9.74 16.94 8.36
N LEU A 173 10.80 17.03 7.57
CA LEU A 173 11.29 18.29 7.03
C LEU A 173 10.27 18.94 6.09
N ALA A 174 9.68 18.15 5.21
CA ALA A 174 8.68 18.64 4.27
C ALA A 174 7.38 19.08 4.98
N LEU A 175 6.96 18.37 6.04
CA LEU A 175 5.82 18.78 6.85
C LEU A 175 6.09 20.12 7.52
N ALA A 176 7.28 20.31 8.10
CA ALA A 176 7.67 21.57 8.73
C ALA A 176 7.70 22.75 7.74
N GLU A 177 8.12 22.51 6.50
CA GLU A 177 8.10 23.52 5.44
C GLU A 177 6.67 23.81 4.96
N ALA A 178 5.90 22.76 4.65
CA ALA A 178 4.52 22.88 4.21
C ALA A 178 3.65 23.60 5.25
N ARG A 179 3.81 23.29 6.53
CA ARG A 179 3.12 23.96 7.64
C ARG A 179 3.39 25.47 7.73
N ARG A 180 4.63 25.88 7.48
CA ARG A 180 4.98 27.32 7.47
C ARG A 180 4.30 28.07 6.32
N ALA A 181 4.14 27.40 5.17
CA ALA A 181 3.50 27.96 4.00
C ALA A 181 1.97 27.92 4.09
N ASP A 182 1.43 26.86 4.67
CA ASP A 182 0.01 26.60 4.78
C ASP A 182 -0.30 25.86 6.11
N PRO A 183 -0.93 26.53 7.08
CA PRO A 183 -1.21 25.93 8.38
C PRO A 183 -2.19 24.75 8.38
N ARG A 184 -2.76 24.39 7.22
CA ARG A 184 -3.57 23.15 7.09
C ARG A 184 -2.73 21.90 7.19
N PHE A 185 -1.44 21.95 6.79
CA PHE A 185 -0.55 20.78 6.87
C PHE A 185 -0.17 20.46 8.31
N SER A 186 -0.67 19.36 8.82
CA SER A 186 -0.47 18.93 10.21
C SER A 186 -0.05 17.46 10.35
N LEU A 187 -0.18 16.69 9.27
CA LEU A 187 0.17 15.28 9.25
C LEU A 187 1.04 14.96 8.03
N GLY A 188 1.83 13.92 8.18
CA GLY A 188 2.53 13.24 7.11
C GLY A 188 2.54 11.74 7.34
N TYR A 189 2.74 10.95 6.29
CA TYR A 189 2.90 9.52 6.41
C TYR A 189 3.94 8.98 5.43
N VAL A 190 4.56 7.88 5.82
CA VAL A 190 5.60 7.19 5.07
C VAL A 190 5.25 5.71 5.03
N PRO A 191 4.80 5.15 3.89
CA PRO A 191 4.57 3.72 3.74
C PRO A 191 5.87 2.97 3.44
N ASP A 192 5.89 1.66 3.68
CA ASP A 192 6.90 0.80 3.08
C ASP A 192 6.58 0.48 1.61
N CYS A 193 7.37 -0.40 0.98
CA CYS A 193 7.31 -0.56 -0.48
C CYS A 193 5.99 -1.14 -0.99
N ASP A 194 5.38 -2.08 -0.28
CA ASP A 194 4.09 -2.69 -0.61
C ASP A 194 2.90 -2.08 0.16
N GLY A 195 3.19 -1.20 1.13
CA GLY A 195 2.20 -0.40 1.83
C GLY A 195 1.41 -1.15 2.89
N ASP A 196 1.92 -2.30 3.37
CA ASP A 196 1.33 -3.04 4.49
C ASP A 196 1.81 -2.51 5.85
N ARG A 197 2.81 -1.63 5.84
CA ARG A 197 3.32 -0.86 6.99
C ARG A 197 3.41 0.60 6.64
N GLY A 198 3.34 1.42 7.67
CA GLY A 198 3.52 2.86 7.55
C GLY A 198 3.79 3.49 8.90
N ASN A 199 4.31 4.69 8.85
CA ASN A 199 4.48 5.50 10.06
C ASN A 199 4.00 6.92 9.82
N ILE A 200 3.73 7.63 10.91
CA ILE A 200 3.12 8.94 10.92
C ILE A 200 4.13 9.99 11.41
N VAL A 201 4.10 11.12 10.74
CA VAL A 201 4.72 12.37 11.18
C VAL A 201 3.60 13.36 11.49
N TYR A 202 3.71 14.11 12.54
CA TYR A 202 2.70 15.10 12.93
C TYR A 202 3.33 16.42 13.32
N TRP A 203 2.55 17.49 13.27
CA TRP A 203 2.95 18.78 13.79
C TRP A 203 2.61 18.85 15.28
N ASP A 204 3.63 19.05 16.12
CA ASP A 204 3.46 19.27 17.54
C ASP A 204 3.22 20.76 17.81
N GLU A 205 1.99 21.12 18.17
CA GLU A 205 1.61 22.51 18.42
C GLU A 205 2.27 23.09 19.69
N ALA A 206 2.60 22.25 20.66
CA ALA A 206 3.22 22.69 21.91
C ALA A 206 4.69 23.05 21.70
N GLU A 207 5.40 22.26 20.91
CA GLU A 207 6.82 22.45 20.64
C GLU A 207 7.06 23.27 19.37
N GLY A 208 6.04 23.45 18.51
CA GLY A 208 6.15 24.18 17.25
C GLY A 208 7.04 23.51 16.20
N GLU A 209 7.07 22.19 16.19
CA GLU A 209 7.91 21.39 15.28
C GLU A 209 7.18 20.15 14.74
N ALA A 210 7.68 19.63 13.62
CA ALA A 210 7.22 18.34 13.10
C ALA A 210 7.97 17.19 13.79
N ARG A 211 7.24 16.20 14.27
CA ARG A 211 7.74 15.03 14.99
C ARG A 211 7.27 13.73 14.37
N ALA A 212 8.08 12.69 14.42
CA ALA A 212 7.70 11.34 14.02
C ALA A 212 7.15 10.58 15.24
N LEU A 213 6.10 9.78 15.02
CA LEU A 213 5.66 8.80 16.02
C LEU A 213 6.61 7.59 16.01
N GLU A 214 6.75 6.94 17.15
CA GLU A 214 7.31 5.61 17.22
C GLU A 214 6.34 4.59 16.60
N ALA A 215 6.87 3.48 16.06
CA ALA A 215 6.04 2.49 15.36
C ALA A 215 4.92 1.92 16.25
N GLN A 216 5.20 1.71 17.54
CA GLN A 216 4.22 1.25 18.53
C GLN A 216 3.13 2.27 18.79
N ASP A 217 3.46 3.57 18.79
CA ASP A 217 2.49 4.66 18.98
C ASP A 217 1.58 4.76 17.76
N THR A 218 2.14 4.65 16.57
CA THR A 218 1.35 4.59 15.31
C THR A 218 0.38 3.42 15.31
N PHE A 219 0.84 2.22 15.74
CA PHE A 219 -0.02 1.05 15.87
C PHE A 219 -1.13 1.25 16.92
N ALA A 220 -0.77 1.79 18.09
CA ALA A 220 -1.75 2.05 19.14
C ALA A 220 -2.80 3.08 18.69
N LEU A 221 -2.40 4.12 17.97
CA LEU A 221 -3.30 5.12 17.41
C LEU A 221 -4.28 4.48 16.40
N ALA A 222 -3.76 3.64 15.49
CA ALA A 222 -4.58 2.94 14.51
C ALA A 222 -5.57 1.93 15.14
N ALA A 223 -5.23 1.38 16.32
CA ALA A 223 -6.10 0.46 17.05
C ALA A 223 -7.20 1.18 17.86
N LEU A 224 -7.05 2.50 18.10
CA LEU A 224 -8.00 3.33 18.83
C LEU A 224 -8.96 4.10 17.91
N ALA A 225 -8.61 4.21 16.63
CA ALA A 225 -9.43 4.86 15.61
C ALA A 225 -10.56 3.97 15.12
#